data_3316f33dcf3bbca99d58fb15dd137eb5
#
_entry.id   3316f33dcf3bbca99d58fb15dd137eb5
#
_cell.length_a   1.000
_cell.length_b   1.000
_cell.length_c   1.000
_cell.angle_alpha   90.00
_cell.angle_beta   90.00
_cell.angle_gamma   90.00
#
_symmetry.space_group_name_H-M   'P 1'
#
loop_
_entity.id
_entity.type
_entity.pdbx_description
1 polymer ?
#
loop_
_entity_poly.entity_id
_entity_poly.type
_entity_poly.pdbx_seq_one_letter_code
_entity_poly.pdbx_strand_id
1 'polypeptide(L)'
;MKTSIIILTYNQLEVSKKCFESLAKYTNEDEVEIIVIDNGSTDGTREYLKSNPSFITIFNEKNMGFAKGCNQGIEVATGDNLLFLNNDTIVTENWLDAMLTLLYSNDKIGMVGPVSNYVSGLQRINVDYQNDQEINDFSLRYCASVKGMSKQVLRLVGFCLLVRRKLIDRLVGFDERFKLGSFEDDDICLRTILEGYELHIALDSFVHHYGHVTFNGNSDININHLYIENRMKYIEKWGNNLIDIGYPKTEVIEMVPSNIKEVLEIGCLAGATGLEIKNLYKCELYGTESDSALSSIASQFYKRIDTISIDEVPHSYPEEFFDLIIIDNIVNHLVDPWSYVKEITNLLKPSGSIICRVPNVSHGEVLFQLLQGQWNYIHAGILKKENIRFFTPQTISTLFPTDQFEVTMKKNENINVDLNIKLFFEEVVHLAHSFGINLNQLTSNLEIYNMLLLVRKK
;
A
#
# COMPACT_ATOMS: atom_id res chain seq x y z
N MET A 1 -6.19 -18.62 25.17
CA MET A 1 -7.04 -18.42 23.96
C MET A 1 -6.42 -19.24 22.85
N LYS A 2 -7.22 -20.03 22.15
CA LYS A 2 -6.73 -20.92 21.10
C LYS A 2 -6.71 -20.20 19.74
N THR A 3 -5.67 -20.44 18.92
CA THR A 3 -5.56 -19.92 17.56
C THR A 3 -5.59 -21.06 16.54
N SER A 4 -6.47 -20.98 15.53
CA SER A 4 -6.49 -21.91 14.41
C SER A 4 -5.59 -21.37 13.30
N ILE A 5 -4.49 -22.05 13.00
CA ILE A 5 -3.58 -21.72 11.90
C ILE A 5 -4.04 -22.47 10.66
N ILE A 6 -4.48 -21.74 9.66
CA ILE A 6 -5.03 -22.24 8.38
C ILE A 6 -3.98 -22.08 7.30
N ILE A 7 -3.56 -23.18 6.69
CA ILE A 7 -2.49 -23.24 5.68
C ILE A 7 -3.02 -23.92 4.43
N LEU A 8 -2.87 -23.26 3.28
CA LEU A 8 -3.17 -23.88 2.00
C LEU A 8 -1.90 -24.42 1.36
N THR A 9 -1.98 -25.63 0.82
CA THR A 9 -0.90 -26.26 0.05
C THR A 9 -1.37 -26.60 -1.36
N TYR A 10 -0.51 -26.37 -2.32
CA TYR A 10 -0.68 -26.85 -3.70
C TYR A 10 0.70 -27.15 -4.29
N ASN A 11 1.08 -28.44 -4.27
CA ASN A 11 2.44 -28.86 -4.60
C ASN A 11 3.50 -28.20 -3.69
N GLN A 12 4.77 -28.17 -4.10
CA GLN A 12 5.89 -27.52 -3.36
C GLN A 12 6.13 -28.15 -1.97
N LEU A 13 6.17 -29.49 -1.91
CA LEU A 13 6.33 -30.26 -0.66
C LEU A 13 7.52 -29.77 0.18
N GLU A 14 8.70 -29.59 -0.43
CA GLU A 14 9.91 -29.25 0.33
C GLU A 14 9.84 -27.85 0.98
N VAL A 15 9.15 -26.92 0.35
CA VAL A 15 8.92 -25.58 0.93
C VAL A 15 7.90 -25.69 2.06
N SER A 16 6.81 -26.42 1.84
CA SER A 16 5.78 -26.65 2.87
C SER A 16 6.35 -27.36 4.11
N LYS A 17 7.28 -28.31 3.94
CA LYS A 17 7.99 -28.95 5.08
C LYS A 17 8.72 -27.92 5.94
N LYS A 18 9.45 -26.99 5.33
CA LYS A 18 10.15 -25.94 6.09
C LYS A 18 9.18 -25.07 6.90
N CYS A 19 8.03 -24.75 6.32
CA CYS A 19 6.97 -24.03 7.03
C CYS A 19 6.50 -24.83 8.24
N PHE A 20 6.15 -26.10 8.08
CA PHE A 20 5.69 -26.97 9.18
C PHE A 20 6.75 -27.19 10.25
N GLU A 21 8.02 -27.38 9.87
CA GLU A 21 9.16 -27.49 10.79
C GLU A 21 9.35 -26.22 11.62
N SER A 22 9.21 -25.06 10.99
CA SER A 22 9.30 -23.78 11.70
C SER A 22 8.14 -23.58 12.68
N LEU A 23 6.92 -23.96 12.30
CA LEU A 23 5.76 -23.94 13.19
C LEU A 23 5.96 -24.86 14.40
N ALA A 24 6.37 -26.10 14.20
CA ALA A 24 6.65 -27.03 15.29
C ALA A 24 7.75 -26.54 16.24
N LYS A 25 8.71 -25.75 15.74
CA LYS A 25 9.81 -25.21 16.53
C LYS A 25 9.46 -23.96 17.32
N TYR A 26 8.66 -23.05 16.72
CA TYR A 26 8.46 -21.69 17.24
C TYR A 26 7.00 -21.37 17.64
N THR A 27 6.14 -22.39 17.71
CA THR A 27 4.74 -22.21 18.11
C THR A 27 4.38 -23.21 19.21
N ASN A 28 3.68 -22.76 20.24
CA ASN A 28 3.23 -23.63 21.33
C ASN A 28 2.03 -24.48 20.86
N GLU A 29 2.23 -25.80 20.75
CA GLU A 29 1.22 -26.73 20.26
C GLU A 29 -0.05 -26.77 21.14
N ASP A 30 0.05 -26.46 22.42
CA ASP A 30 -1.09 -26.46 23.35
C ASP A 30 -2.04 -25.26 23.09
N GLU A 31 -1.57 -24.23 22.43
CA GLU A 31 -2.30 -22.98 22.18
C GLU A 31 -2.84 -22.86 20.76
N VAL A 32 -2.48 -23.79 19.89
CA VAL A 32 -2.87 -23.74 18.47
C VAL A 32 -3.51 -25.04 17.99
N GLU A 33 -4.22 -24.97 16.89
CA GLU A 33 -4.51 -26.11 16.02
C GLU A 33 -4.06 -25.74 14.59
N ILE A 34 -3.48 -26.72 13.90
CA ILE A 34 -3.00 -26.51 12.53
C ILE A 34 -3.95 -27.21 11.57
N ILE A 35 -4.56 -26.43 10.70
CA ILE A 35 -5.51 -26.87 9.67
C ILE A 35 -4.85 -26.70 8.32
N VAL A 36 -4.65 -27.80 7.59
CA VAL A 36 -3.98 -27.79 6.29
C VAL A 36 -4.97 -28.19 5.21
N ILE A 37 -5.14 -27.32 4.24
CA ILE A 37 -5.99 -27.56 3.08
C ILE A 37 -5.09 -27.89 1.89
N ASP A 38 -5.10 -29.14 1.45
CA ASP A 38 -4.41 -29.55 0.24
C ASP A 38 -5.30 -29.32 -0.98
N ASN A 39 -4.90 -28.40 -1.84
CA ASN A 39 -5.65 -27.99 -3.04
C ASN A 39 -5.38 -28.90 -4.25
N GLY A 40 -5.26 -30.22 -4.04
CA GLY A 40 -5.10 -31.20 -5.12
C GLY A 40 -3.63 -31.39 -5.52
N SER A 41 -2.70 -31.42 -4.56
CA SER A 41 -1.28 -31.68 -4.82
C SER A 41 -1.02 -33.08 -5.40
N THR A 42 0.05 -33.18 -6.24
CA THR A 42 0.47 -34.39 -6.92
C THR A 42 1.96 -34.74 -6.74
N ASP A 43 2.67 -34.00 -5.91
CA ASP A 43 4.14 -34.08 -5.70
C ASP A 43 4.56 -34.82 -4.43
N GLY A 44 3.64 -35.53 -3.77
CA GLY A 44 3.89 -36.22 -2.49
C GLY A 44 3.42 -35.43 -1.26
N THR A 45 2.91 -34.21 -1.42
CA THR A 45 2.37 -33.40 -0.32
C THR A 45 1.22 -34.13 0.40
N ARG A 46 0.33 -34.78 -0.33
CA ARG A 46 -0.81 -35.52 0.26
C ARG A 46 -0.37 -36.69 1.15
N GLU A 47 0.63 -37.45 0.72
CA GLU A 47 1.20 -38.58 1.46
C GLU A 47 1.89 -38.09 2.73
N TYR A 48 2.62 -36.99 2.65
CA TYR A 48 3.25 -36.34 3.79
C TYR A 48 2.19 -35.89 4.81
N LEU A 49 1.15 -35.19 4.39
CA LEU A 49 0.08 -34.72 5.28
C LEU A 49 -0.66 -35.88 5.95
N LYS A 50 -0.96 -36.95 5.22
CA LYS A 50 -1.58 -38.17 5.80
C LYS A 50 -0.71 -38.86 6.86
N SER A 51 0.61 -38.73 6.77
CA SER A 51 1.55 -39.29 7.73
C SER A 51 1.73 -38.44 9.01
N ASN A 52 1.15 -37.22 9.04
CA ASN A 52 1.24 -36.30 10.17
C ASN A 52 -0.14 -36.07 10.83
N PRO A 53 -0.52 -36.93 11.80
CA PRO A 53 -1.85 -36.89 12.41
C PRO A 53 -2.11 -35.66 13.32
N SER A 54 -1.09 -34.86 13.63
CA SER A 54 -1.23 -33.60 14.36
C SER A 54 -1.95 -32.50 13.57
N PHE A 55 -2.04 -32.65 12.24
CA PHE A 55 -2.74 -31.71 11.38
C PHE A 55 -4.20 -32.12 11.18
N ILE A 56 -5.12 -31.16 11.24
CA ILE A 56 -6.46 -31.30 10.70
C ILE A 56 -6.38 -31.07 9.19
N THR A 57 -6.59 -32.10 8.38
CA THR A 57 -6.36 -32.01 6.93
C THR A 57 -7.64 -32.11 6.11
N ILE A 58 -7.75 -31.24 5.12
CA ILE A 58 -8.80 -31.26 4.10
C ILE A 58 -8.13 -31.50 2.74
N PHE A 59 -8.60 -32.51 2.01
CA PHE A 59 -8.05 -32.88 0.70
C PHE A 59 -9.02 -32.56 -0.41
N ASN A 60 -8.72 -31.53 -1.20
CA ASN A 60 -9.46 -31.22 -2.42
C ASN A 60 -8.97 -32.07 -3.59
N GLU A 61 -9.87 -32.40 -4.51
CA GLU A 61 -9.51 -33.16 -5.72
C GLU A 61 -8.78 -32.30 -6.76
N LYS A 62 -9.00 -30.98 -6.71
CA LYS A 62 -8.38 -29.98 -7.59
C LYS A 62 -8.13 -28.67 -6.86
N ASN A 63 -7.34 -27.78 -7.45
CA ASN A 63 -7.11 -26.47 -6.89
C ASN A 63 -8.41 -25.63 -6.89
N MET A 64 -8.95 -25.39 -5.70
CA MET A 64 -10.18 -24.62 -5.46
C MET A 64 -9.91 -23.11 -5.32
N GLY A 65 -8.64 -22.70 -5.29
CA GLY A 65 -8.19 -21.31 -5.06
C GLY A 65 -7.99 -20.96 -3.60
N PHE A 66 -7.42 -19.78 -3.38
CA PHE A 66 -7.03 -19.33 -2.04
C PHE A 66 -8.26 -19.06 -1.16
N ALA A 67 -9.15 -18.17 -1.59
CA ALA A 67 -10.33 -17.77 -0.82
C ALA A 67 -11.20 -18.97 -0.39
N LYS A 68 -11.49 -19.88 -1.31
CA LYS A 68 -12.30 -21.06 -1.02
C LYS A 68 -11.59 -22.04 -0.07
N GLY A 69 -10.29 -22.27 -0.27
CA GLY A 69 -9.51 -23.10 0.64
C GLY A 69 -9.47 -22.52 2.05
N CYS A 70 -9.26 -21.21 2.19
CA CYS A 70 -9.33 -20.53 3.49
C CYS A 70 -10.71 -20.69 4.14
N ASN A 71 -11.80 -20.55 3.38
CA ASN A 71 -13.16 -20.71 3.91
C ASN A 71 -13.41 -22.15 4.40
N GLN A 72 -12.92 -23.17 3.70
CA GLN A 72 -12.97 -24.57 4.20
C GLN A 72 -12.23 -24.72 5.54
N GLY A 73 -11.09 -24.05 5.70
CA GLY A 73 -10.37 -24.02 6.97
C GLY A 73 -11.16 -23.32 8.09
N ILE A 74 -11.82 -22.19 7.76
CA ILE A 74 -12.69 -21.47 8.71
C ILE A 74 -13.83 -22.35 9.24
N GLU A 75 -14.45 -23.15 8.38
CA GLU A 75 -15.58 -24.03 8.75
C GLU A 75 -15.22 -25.08 9.80
N VAL A 76 -13.99 -25.60 9.81
CA VAL A 76 -13.53 -26.63 10.76
C VAL A 76 -12.74 -26.06 11.94
N ALA A 77 -12.35 -24.81 11.87
CA ALA A 77 -11.58 -24.13 12.91
C ALA A 77 -12.38 -23.98 14.21
N THR A 78 -11.71 -24.19 15.36
CA THR A 78 -12.32 -24.06 16.69
C THR A 78 -11.73 -22.95 17.55
N GLY A 79 -10.66 -22.31 17.09
CA GLY A 79 -9.94 -21.26 17.82
C GLY A 79 -10.70 -19.96 17.98
N ASP A 80 -10.36 -19.20 19.02
CA ASP A 80 -10.85 -17.84 19.29
C ASP A 80 -10.32 -16.83 18.25
N ASN A 81 -9.19 -17.18 17.61
CA ASN A 81 -8.56 -16.44 16.54
C ASN A 81 -8.29 -17.34 15.35
N LEU A 82 -8.28 -16.78 14.16
CA LEU A 82 -7.90 -17.44 12.94
C LEU A 82 -6.63 -16.78 12.40
N LEU A 83 -5.66 -17.59 12.02
CA LEU A 83 -4.44 -17.12 11.38
C LEU A 83 -4.30 -17.81 10.03
N PHE A 84 -4.32 -17.03 8.96
CA PHE A 84 -4.06 -17.51 7.61
C PHE A 84 -2.57 -17.38 7.33
N LEU A 85 -1.92 -18.48 6.94
CA LEU A 85 -0.48 -18.53 6.73
C LEU A 85 -0.17 -19.21 5.39
N ASN A 86 0.65 -18.58 4.57
CA ASN A 86 1.13 -19.22 3.34
C ASN A 86 2.09 -20.37 3.67
N ASN A 87 2.05 -21.42 2.86
CA ASN A 87 2.92 -22.60 3.01
C ASN A 87 4.39 -22.35 2.61
N ASP A 88 4.70 -21.21 2.00
CA ASP A 88 6.05 -20.76 1.61
C ASP A 88 6.63 -19.73 2.58
N THR A 89 6.37 -19.93 3.88
CA THR A 89 6.86 -19.07 4.96
C THR A 89 7.75 -19.83 5.94
N ILE A 90 8.61 -19.11 6.65
CA ILE A 90 9.31 -19.58 7.86
C ILE A 90 8.94 -18.64 9.00
N VAL A 91 8.27 -19.16 10.02
CA VAL A 91 7.98 -18.40 11.24
C VAL A 91 9.20 -18.40 12.16
N THR A 92 9.28 -17.39 13.04
CA THR A 92 10.43 -17.17 13.92
C THR A 92 10.01 -17.11 15.38
N GLU A 93 10.95 -17.02 16.30
CA GLU A 93 10.66 -16.96 17.73
C GLU A 93 9.76 -15.77 18.09
N ASN A 94 8.75 -15.99 18.94
CA ASN A 94 7.75 -15.01 19.42
C ASN A 94 6.83 -14.40 18.34
N TRP A 95 6.83 -14.91 17.11
CA TRP A 95 6.08 -14.34 15.99
C TRP A 95 4.57 -14.23 16.26
N LEU A 96 3.96 -15.28 16.80
CA LEU A 96 2.52 -15.33 17.09
C LEU A 96 2.16 -14.56 18.35
N ASP A 97 2.99 -14.65 19.41
CA ASP A 97 2.75 -13.98 20.68
C ASP A 97 2.75 -12.44 20.53
N ALA A 98 3.65 -11.90 19.71
CA ALA A 98 3.69 -10.48 19.42
C ALA A 98 2.41 -10.02 18.70
N MET A 99 1.94 -10.78 17.69
CA MET A 99 0.69 -10.48 16.98
C MET A 99 -0.54 -10.60 17.90
N LEU A 100 -0.62 -11.64 18.73
CA LEU A 100 -1.72 -11.81 19.69
C LEU A 100 -1.74 -10.71 20.73
N THR A 101 -0.57 -10.34 21.28
CA THR A 101 -0.44 -9.23 22.23
C THR A 101 -0.99 -7.95 21.63
N LEU A 102 -0.62 -7.64 20.39
CA LEU A 102 -1.12 -6.45 19.70
C LEU A 102 -2.63 -6.56 19.41
N LEU A 103 -3.12 -7.70 18.91
CA LEU A 103 -4.54 -7.91 18.60
C LEU A 103 -5.43 -7.64 19.82
N TYR A 104 -4.98 -8.00 21.00
CA TYR A 104 -5.73 -7.85 22.25
C TYR A 104 -5.41 -6.57 23.04
N SER A 105 -4.49 -5.75 22.57
CA SER A 105 -4.16 -4.47 23.21
C SER A 105 -5.29 -3.43 23.08
N ASN A 106 -6.12 -3.56 22.04
CA ASN A 106 -7.26 -2.67 21.80
C ASN A 106 -8.37 -3.43 21.07
N ASP A 107 -9.61 -3.27 21.54
CA ASP A 107 -10.77 -3.93 20.94
C ASP A 107 -11.12 -3.49 19.50
N LYS A 108 -10.62 -2.32 19.10
CA LYS A 108 -10.75 -1.85 17.71
C LYS A 108 -9.85 -2.58 16.72
N ILE A 109 -8.76 -3.22 17.18
CA ILE A 109 -7.88 -3.96 16.29
C ILE A 109 -8.58 -5.26 15.88
N GLY A 110 -8.93 -5.37 14.59
CA GLY A 110 -9.58 -6.54 14.01
C GLY A 110 -8.63 -7.52 13.39
N MET A 111 -7.55 -7.02 12.77
CA MET A 111 -6.57 -7.82 12.04
C MET A 111 -5.14 -7.35 12.32
N VAL A 112 -4.21 -8.30 12.36
CA VAL A 112 -2.78 -8.05 12.56
C VAL A 112 -1.97 -8.88 11.56
N GLY A 113 -0.96 -8.26 10.94
CA GLY A 113 0.05 -8.95 10.13
C GLY A 113 1.46 -8.67 10.64
N PRO A 114 2.44 -9.57 10.40
CA PRO A 114 3.84 -9.36 10.75
C PRO A 114 4.56 -8.54 9.67
N VAL A 115 5.83 -8.20 9.92
CA VAL A 115 6.76 -7.74 8.89
C VAL A 115 7.43 -8.91 8.18
N SER A 116 7.91 -8.70 6.95
CA SER A 116 8.56 -9.73 6.13
C SER A 116 9.64 -9.16 5.21
N ASN A 117 10.54 -10.05 4.75
CA ASN A 117 11.54 -9.74 3.73
C ASN A 117 10.94 -9.58 2.32
N TYR A 118 9.86 -10.32 2.02
CA TYR A 118 9.27 -10.35 0.69
C TYR A 118 7.75 -10.23 0.76
N VAL A 119 7.28 -9.02 0.60
CA VAL A 119 5.85 -8.66 0.62
C VAL A 119 5.68 -7.29 -0.04
N SER A 120 4.51 -6.96 -0.53
CA SER A 120 4.22 -5.61 -1.03
C SER A 120 3.82 -4.66 0.12
N GLY A 121 4.07 -3.35 -0.08
CA GLY A 121 3.60 -2.32 0.85
C GLY A 121 4.42 -2.22 2.15
N LEU A 122 3.75 -1.75 3.22
CA LEU A 122 4.39 -1.31 4.46
C LEU A 122 4.89 -2.43 5.39
N GLN A 123 4.52 -3.69 5.11
CA GLN A 123 5.02 -4.85 5.88
C GLN A 123 6.44 -5.27 5.46
N ARG A 124 6.95 -4.75 4.32
CA ARG A 124 8.27 -5.11 3.83
C ARG A 124 9.36 -4.39 4.61
N ILE A 125 10.36 -5.17 5.04
CA ILE A 125 11.59 -4.67 5.66
C ILE A 125 12.82 -5.19 4.92
N ASN A 126 13.94 -4.46 5.06
CA ASN A 126 15.22 -4.93 4.57
C ASN A 126 15.81 -5.97 5.54
N VAL A 127 16.43 -6.99 4.98
CA VAL A 127 17.06 -8.08 5.73
C VAL A 127 18.53 -8.23 5.36
N ASP A 128 19.36 -8.73 6.29
CA ASP A 128 20.82 -8.88 6.12
C ASP A 128 21.28 -10.36 6.11
N TYR A 129 20.37 -11.33 6.25
CA TYR A 129 20.72 -12.76 6.19
C TYR A 129 20.79 -13.28 4.76
N GLN A 130 21.58 -14.37 4.57
CA GLN A 130 21.85 -14.98 3.28
C GLN A 130 21.24 -16.38 3.11
N ASN A 131 20.86 -17.05 4.22
CA ASN A 131 20.32 -18.41 4.23
C ASN A 131 19.30 -18.61 5.35
N ASP A 132 18.56 -19.72 5.28
CA ASP A 132 17.47 -20.04 6.21
C ASP A 132 17.93 -20.18 7.68
N GLN A 133 19.19 -20.56 7.92
CA GLN A 133 19.73 -20.76 9.26
C GLN A 133 19.90 -19.43 10.02
N GLU A 134 20.08 -18.34 9.31
CA GLU A 134 20.28 -17.00 9.87
C GLU A 134 18.97 -16.24 10.13
N ILE A 135 17.83 -16.74 9.61
CA ILE A 135 16.52 -16.06 9.67
C ILE A 135 16.11 -15.75 11.11
N ASN A 136 16.20 -16.73 12.01
CA ASN A 136 15.77 -16.55 13.40
C ASN A 136 16.68 -15.59 14.16
N ASP A 137 17.99 -15.62 13.93
CA ASP A 137 18.94 -14.71 14.57
C ASP A 137 18.72 -13.26 14.10
N PHE A 138 18.44 -13.07 12.82
CA PHE A 138 17.99 -11.78 12.30
C PHE A 138 16.71 -11.32 12.99
N SER A 139 15.68 -12.19 13.04
CA SER A 139 14.41 -11.88 13.68
C SER A 139 14.57 -11.43 15.12
N LEU A 140 15.35 -12.16 15.93
CA LEU A 140 15.59 -11.82 17.34
C LEU A 140 16.21 -10.42 17.49
N ARG A 141 17.22 -10.11 16.67
CA ARG A 141 17.87 -8.78 16.72
C ARG A 141 16.90 -7.67 16.27
N TYR A 142 16.21 -7.87 15.16
CA TYR A 142 15.28 -6.89 14.63
C TYR A 142 14.10 -6.65 15.57
N CYS A 143 13.40 -7.70 15.99
CA CYS A 143 12.22 -7.60 16.85
C CYS A 143 12.56 -6.99 18.23
N ALA A 144 13.74 -7.28 18.77
CA ALA A 144 14.20 -6.62 20.01
C ALA A 144 14.33 -5.10 19.87
N SER A 145 14.74 -4.61 18.70
CA SER A 145 14.92 -3.17 18.44
C SER A 145 13.60 -2.41 18.30
N VAL A 146 12.50 -3.10 17.99
CA VAL A 146 11.16 -2.52 17.76
C VAL A 146 10.09 -3.14 18.67
N LYS A 147 10.49 -3.69 19.81
CA LYS A 147 9.63 -4.43 20.74
C LYS A 147 8.41 -3.61 21.17
N GLY A 148 7.23 -4.18 21.01
CA GLY A 148 5.95 -3.56 21.35
C GLY A 148 5.52 -2.44 20.39
N MET A 149 6.27 -2.20 19.31
CA MET A 149 5.90 -1.20 18.33
C MET A 149 4.94 -1.78 17.30
N SER A 150 3.98 -0.98 16.90
CA SER A 150 2.99 -1.32 15.88
C SER A 150 2.72 -0.14 14.96
N LYS A 151 2.10 -0.43 13.81
CA LYS A 151 1.71 0.58 12.84
C LYS A 151 0.29 0.30 12.37
N GLN A 152 -0.62 1.27 12.48
CA GLN A 152 -1.94 1.19 11.85
C GLN A 152 -1.81 1.38 10.34
N VAL A 153 -2.54 0.57 9.57
CA VAL A 153 -2.48 0.59 8.10
C VAL A 153 -3.87 0.39 7.50
N LEU A 154 -4.02 0.61 6.19
CA LEU A 154 -5.27 0.33 5.47
C LEU A 154 -5.21 -0.98 4.67
N ARG A 155 -4.06 -1.67 4.68
CA ARG A 155 -3.85 -2.91 3.95
C ARG A 155 -2.88 -3.82 4.68
N LEU A 156 -3.23 -5.09 4.76
CA LEU A 156 -2.34 -6.19 5.13
C LEU A 156 -2.32 -7.21 4.00
N VAL A 157 -1.17 -7.84 3.77
CA VAL A 157 -1.01 -8.87 2.75
C VAL A 157 -1.31 -10.25 3.33
N GLY A 158 -2.04 -11.06 2.59
CA GLY A 158 -2.58 -12.34 3.03
C GLY A 158 -1.57 -13.47 3.26
N PHE A 159 -0.23 -13.21 3.16
CA PHE A 159 0.79 -14.24 3.41
C PHE A 159 0.82 -14.71 4.88
N CYS A 160 0.47 -13.81 5.81
CA CYS A 160 0.31 -14.10 7.24
C CYS A 160 -0.65 -13.08 7.84
N LEU A 161 -1.84 -13.53 8.25
CA LEU A 161 -2.93 -12.64 8.64
C LEU A 161 -3.67 -13.23 9.86
N LEU A 162 -3.53 -12.58 11.02
CA LEU A 162 -4.24 -12.92 12.24
C LEU A 162 -5.51 -12.12 12.38
N VAL A 163 -6.64 -12.78 12.62
CA VAL A 163 -7.98 -12.19 12.67
C VAL A 163 -8.75 -12.67 13.88
N ARG A 164 -9.52 -11.80 14.53
CA ARG A 164 -10.48 -12.22 15.57
C ARG A 164 -11.57 -13.10 14.95
N ARG A 165 -11.92 -14.22 15.61
CA ARG A 165 -12.99 -15.12 15.17
C ARG A 165 -14.30 -14.37 14.94
N LYS A 166 -14.72 -13.55 15.90
CA LYS A 166 -15.96 -12.77 15.81
C LYS A 166 -16.03 -11.88 14.59
N LEU A 167 -14.89 -11.36 14.14
CA LEU A 167 -14.83 -10.51 12.95
C LEU A 167 -14.96 -11.35 11.68
N ILE A 168 -14.19 -12.42 11.53
CA ILE A 168 -14.26 -13.25 10.32
C ILE A 168 -15.65 -13.88 10.14
N ASP A 169 -16.33 -14.28 11.24
CA ASP A 169 -17.69 -14.78 11.19
C ASP A 169 -18.67 -13.72 10.70
N ARG A 170 -18.49 -12.45 11.13
CA ARG A 170 -19.29 -11.30 10.66
C ARG A 170 -19.04 -10.98 9.20
N LEU A 171 -17.79 -11.09 8.75
CA LEU A 171 -17.38 -10.88 7.36
C LEU A 171 -17.78 -12.05 6.45
N VAL A 172 -18.22 -13.20 7.01
CA VAL A 172 -18.56 -14.42 6.25
C VAL A 172 -17.36 -14.95 5.46
N GLY A 173 -16.14 -14.86 6.04
CA GLY A 173 -14.92 -15.35 5.42
C GLY A 173 -14.42 -14.51 4.25
N PHE A 174 -13.63 -15.14 3.37
CA PHE A 174 -13.09 -14.54 2.14
C PHE A 174 -14.12 -14.58 0.99
N ASP A 175 -14.08 -13.58 0.12
CA ASP A 175 -14.92 -13.54 -1.07
C ASP A 175 -14.36 -14.45 -2.18
N GLU A 176 -15.07 -15.52 -2.49
CA GLU A 176 -14.63 -16.57 -3.44
C GLU A 176 -14.62 -16.11 -4.92
N ARG A 177 -15.11 -14.88 -5.24
CA ARG A 177 -15.02 -14.34 -6.60
C ARG A 177 -13.58 -14.17 -7.09
N PHE A 178 -12.61 -14.01 -6.18
CA PHE A 178 -11.19 -13.84 -6.51
C PHE A 178 -10.45 -15.14 -6.85
N LYS A 179 -11.15 -16.30 -6.82
CA LYS A 179 -10.68 -17.62 -7.28
C LYS A 179 -9.28 -17.99 -6.75
N LEU A 180 -8.27 -18.04 -7.65
CA LEU A 180 -6.93 -18.56 -7.34
C LEU A 180 -6.08 -17.66 -6.46
N GLY A 181 -6.44 -16.40 -6.27
CA GLY A 181 -5.72 -15.45 -5.43
C GLY A 181 -5.54 -14.09 -6.09
N SER A 182 -5.03 -13.13 -5.37
CA SER A 182 -4.93 -11.69 -5.62
C SER A 182 -6.26 -10.93 -5.42
N PHE A 183 -6.19 -9.85 -4.63
CA PHE A 183 -7.28 -8.98 -4.21
C PHE A 183 -8.26 -9.54 -3.17
N GLU A 184 -8.19 -10.81 -2.76
CA GLU A 184 -8.98 -11.35 -1.65
C GLU A 184 -8.53 -10.78 -0.29
N ASP A 185 -7.22 -10.49 -0.17
CA ASP A 185 -6.64 -9.84 1.00
C ASP A 185 -6.96 -8.33 1.03
N ASP A 186 -6.93 -7.65 -0.10
CA ASP A 186 -7.39 -6.27 -0.22
C ASP A 186 -8.90 -6.16 0.12
N ASP A 187 -9.71 -7.10 -0.34
CA ASP A 187 -11.15 -7.16 -0.10
C ASP A 187 -11.47 -7.36 1.39
N ILE A 188 -10.82 -8.31 2.06
CA ILE A 188 -11.10 -8.57 3.47
C ILE A 188 -10.58 -7.43 4.35
N CYS A 189 -9.46 -6.80 3.99
CA CYS A 189 -8.97 -5.59 4.65
C CYS A 189 -10.00 -4.45 4.56
N LEU A 190 -10.51 -4.16 3.37
CA LEU A 190 -11.51 -3.11 3.19
C LEU A 190 -12.80 -3.40 3.97
N ARG A 191 -13.31 -4.65 3.91
CA ARG A 191 -14.50 -5.05 4.70
C ARG A 191 -14.27 -4.90 6.20
N THR A 192 -13.08 -5.22 6.69
CA THR A 192 -12.69 -5.02 8.10
C THR A 192 -12.75 -3.55 8.50
N ILE A 193 -12.22 -2.66 7.66
CA ILE A 193 -12.25 -1.21 7.90
C ILE A 193 -13.69 -0.69 7.89
N LEU A 194 -14.51 -1.12 6.93
CA LEU A 194 -15.93 -0.72 6.85
C LEU A 194 -16.79 -1.21 8.03
N GLU A 195 -16.38 -2.30 8.70
CA GLU A 195 -16.95 -2.75 9.96
C GLU A 195 -16.48 -1.94 11.19
N GLY A 196 -15.63 -0.93 10.99
CA GLY A 196 -15.12 -0.03 12.03
C GLY A 196 -13.92 -0.59 12.81
N TYR A 197 -13.25 -1.63 12.28
CA TYR A 197 -12.03 -2.19 12.87
C TYR A 197 -10.77 -1.64 12.22
N GLU A 198 -9.68 -1.66 12.96
CA GLU A 198 -8.35 -1.26 12.55
C GLU A 198 -7.51 -2.45 12.09
N LEU A 199 -6.62 -2.20 11.11
CA LEU A 199 -5.60 -3.13 10.66
C LEU A 199 -4.24 -2.66 11.20
N HIS A 200 -3.45 -3.56 11.78
CA HIS A 200 -2.14 -3.21 12.33
C HIS A 200 -1.04 -4.14 11.86
N ILE A 201 0.15 -3.59 11.66
CA ILE A 201 1.39 -4.36 11.52
C ILE A 201 2.04 -4.47 12.89
N ALA A 202 2.32 -5.70 13.35
CA ALA A 202 3.17 -5.96 14.50
C ALA A 202 4.63 -5.85 14.02
N LEU A 203 5.30 -4.74 14.36
CA LEU A 203 6.67 -4.52 13.90
C LEU A 203 7.66 -5.48 14.56
N ASP A 204 7.35 -5.97 15.74
CA ASP A 204 8.13 -6.95 16.49
C ASP A 204 7.73 -8.42 16.25
N SER A 205 7.01 -8.66 15.15
CA SER A 205 6.74 -10.00 14.63
C SER A 205 7.32 -10.14 13.22
N PHE A 206 8.25 -11.04 13.02
CA PHE A 206 8.88 -11.27 11.72
C PHE A 206 8.55 -12.68 11.20
N VAL A 207 8.10 -12.77 9.96
CA VAL A 207 7.86 -14.02 9.23
C VAL A 207 8.57 -13.92 7.88
N HIS A 208 9.53 -14.84 7.63
CA HIS A 208 10.17 -14.93 6.33
C HIS A 208 9.20 -15.48 5.29
N HIS A 209 9.19 -14.90 4.10
CA HIS A 209 8.36 -15.32 2.99
C HIS A 209 9.23 -15.53 1.76
N TYR A 210 9.20 -16.72 1.18
CA TYR A 210 9.96 -17.02 -0.04
C TYR A 210 9.36 -16.31 -1.26
N GLY A 211 8.03 -16.11 -1.27
CA GLY A 211 7.29 -15.34 -2.27
C GLY A 211 7.14 -16.03 -3.61
N HIS A 212 5.91 -16.10 -4.09
CA HIS A 212 5.52 -16.62 -5.40
C HIS A 212 5.98 -18.04 -5.75
N VAL A 213 6.44 -18.84 -4.78
CA VAL A 213 6.94 -20.20 -5.05
C VAL A 213 5.83 -21.08 -5.64
N THR A 214 4.63 -21.01 -5.08
CA THR A 214 3.46 -21.75 -5.56
C THR A 214 3.04 -21.33 -6.97
N PHE A 215 3.07 -20.06 -7.29
CA PHE A 215 2.72 -19.55 -8.61
C PHE A 215 3.80 -19.88 -9.65
N ASN A 216 5.08 -19.67 -9.31
CA ASN A 216 6.20 -19.94 -10.22
C ASN A 216 6.40 -21.44 -10.48
N GLY A 217 6.00 -22.30 -9.54
CA GLY A 217 6.08 -23.75 -9.67
C GLY A 217 4.95 -24.39 -10.51
N ASN A 218 3.94 -23.62 -10.95
CA ASN A 218 2.78 -24.10 -11.70
C ASN A 218 2.70 -23.36 -13.04
N SER A 219 3.19 -24.00 -14.11
CA SER A 219 3.24 -23.43 -15.47
C SER A 219 1.86 -23.08 -16.07
N ASP A 220 0.79 -23.61 -15.52
CA ASP A 220 -0.57 -23.44 -16.03
C ASP A 220 -1.26 -22.16 -15.57
N ILE A 221 -0.64 -21.40 -14.63
CA ILE A 221 -1.23 -20.19 -14.08
C ILE A 221 -0.54 -18.95 -14.69
N ASN A 222 -1.27 -18.21 -15.52
CA ASN A 222 -0.82 -16.90 -15.98
C ASN A 222 -1.14 -15.83 -14.93
N ILE A 223 -0.15 -15.49 -14.10
CA ILE A 223 -0.27 -14.56 -12.97
C ILE A 223 -0.75 -13.18 -13.42
N ASN A 224 -0.23 -12.67 -14.54
CA ASN A 224 -0.61 -11.34 -15.05
C ASN A 224 -2.10 -11.30 -15.48
N HIS A 225 -2.56 -12.37 -16.15
CA HIS A 225 -3.96 -12.47 -16.53
C HIS A 225 -4.87 -12.56 -15.29
N LEU A 226 -4.50 -13.39 -14.32
CA LEU A 226 -5.23 -13.53 -13.05
C LEU A 226 -5.31 -12.19 -12.29
N TYR A 227 -4.20 -11.47 -12.20
CA TYR A 227 -4.15 -10.15 -11.57
C TYR A 227 -5.11 -9.16 -12.25
N ILE A 228 -5.08 -9.08 -13.58
CA ILE A 228 -5.96 -8.18 -14.34
C ILE A 228 -7.44 -8.58 -14.14
N GLU A 229 -7.76 -9.87 -14.23
CA GLU A 229 -9.12 -10.38 -14.03
C GLU A 229 -9.64 -10.01 -12.62
N ASN A 230 -8.86 -10.28 -11.59
CA ASN A 230 -9.28 -10.03 -10.21
C ASN A 230 -9.30 -8.54 -9.86
N ARG A 231 -8.42 -7.74 -10.47
CA ARG A 231 -8.49 -6.27 -10.38
C ARG A 231 -9.82 -5.74 -10.93
N MET A 232 -10.27 -6.25 -12.06
CA MET A 232 -11.57 -5.86 -12.62
C MET A 232 -12.73 -6.26 -11.71
N LYS A 233 -12.70 -7.45 -11.10
CA LYS A 233 -13.72 -7.90 -10.13
C LYS A 233 -13.73 -7.05 -8.87
N TYR A 234 -12.54 -6.61 -8.42
CA TYR A 234 -12.44 -5.71 -7.27
C TYR A 234 -13.06 -4.34 -7.59
N ILE A 235 -12.76 -3.79 -8.77
CA ILE A 235 -13.35 -2.53 -9.25
C ILE A 235 -14.88 -2.66 -9.44
N GLU A 236 -15.36 -3.78 -9.95
CA GLU A 236 -16.79 -4.05 -10.09
C GLU A 236 -17.51 -4.06 -8.73
N LYS A 237 -16.87 -4.62 -7.71
CA LYS A 237 -17.43 -4.72 -6.36
C LYS A 237 -17.40 -3.37 -5.61
N TRP A 238 -16.27 -2.66 -5.68
CA TRP A 238 -15.97 -1.54 -4.80
C TRP A 238 -15.89 -0.18 -5.51
N GLY A 239 -15.83 -0.17 -6.83
CA GLY A 239 -15.55 1.03 -7.62
C GLY A 239 -14.05 1.27 -7.80
N ASN A 240 -13.72 2.10 -8.79
CA ASN A 240 -12.33 2.40 -9.14
C ASN A 240 -11.61 3.23 -8.06
N ASN A 241 -12.34 4.03 -7.29
CA ASN A 241 -11.76 4.91 -6.28
C ASN A 241 -11.22 4.16 -5.05
N LEU A 242 -11.72 2.94 -4.79
CA LEU A 242 -11.30 2.12 -3.64
C LEU A 242 -10.18 1.13 -3.97
N ILE A 243 -9.65 1.15 -5.19
CA ILE A 243 -8.44 0.39 -5.52
C ILE A 243 -7.21 1.14 -4.99
N ASP A 244 -6.20 0.39 -4.58
CA ASP A 244 -4.92 0.92 -4.08
C ASP A 244 -5.02 1.84 -2.83
N ILE A 245 -6.12 1.80 -2.09
CA ILE A 245 -6.34 2.64 -0.90
C ILE A 245 -5.31 2.45 0.22
N GLY A 246 -4.63 1.31 0.24
CA GLY A 246 -3.62 0.98 1.26
C GLY A 246 -2.20 1.43 0.92
N TYR A 247 -1.99 2.11 -0.20
CA TYR A 247 -0.65 2.53 -0.66
C TYR A 247 -0.41 4.02 -0.40
N PRO A 248 0.36 4.37 0.64
CA PRO A 248 0.73 5.77 0.90
C PRO A 248 1.70 6.29 -0.18
N LYS A 249 1.68 7.60 -0.41
CA LYS A 249 2.60 8.28 -1.33
C LYS A 249 3.95 8.52 -0.64
N THR A 250 4.87 7.58 -0.81
CA THR A 250 6.22 7.62 -0.19
C THR A 250 6.97 8.88 -0.54
N GLU A 251 6.86 9.36 -1.78
CA GLU A 251 7.53 10.57 -2.25
C GLU A 251 7.07 11.82 -1.50
N VAL A 252 5.78 11.87 -1.14
CA VAL A 252 5.21 12.96 -0.31
C VAL A 252 5.71 12.84 1.13
N ILE A 253 5.70 11.63 1.69
CA ILE A 253 6.12 11.36 3.08
C ILE A 253 7.58 11.74 3.31
N GLU A 254 8.46 11.43 2.36
CA GLU A 254 9.89 11.78 2.43
C GLU A 254 10.17 13.29 2.43
N MET A 255 9.21 14.10 2.03
CA MET A 255 9.31 15.56 2.03
C MET A 255 8.73 16.21 3.28
N VAL A 256 8.08 15.44 4.17
CA VAL A 256 7.44 15.98 5.37
C VAL A 256 8.48 16.56 6.34
N PRO A 257 8.35 17.83 6.74
CA PRO A 257 9.27 18.44 7.71
C PRO A 257 9.18 17.75 9.08
N SER A 258 10.29 17.75 9.83
CA SER A 258 10.26 17.41 11.26
C SER A 258 9.47 18.46 12.06
N ASN A 259 8.92 18.08 13.20
CA ASN A 259 8.21 18.96 14.15
C ASN A 259 6.87 19.54 13.66
N ILE A 260 6.12 18.78 12.88
CA ILE A 260 4.74 19.09 12.51
C ILE A 260 3.77 18.61 13.59
N LYS A 261 2.69 19.36 13.83
CA LYS A 261 1.61 19.00 14.77
C LYS A 261 0.25 18.93 14.10
N GLU A 262 -0.12 19.94 13.33
CA GLU A 262 -1.38 20.01 12.60
C GLU A 262 -1.11 19.94 11.09
N VAL A 263 -1.66 18.91 10.44
CA VAL A 263 -1.47 18.63 9.00
C VAL A 263 -2.83 18.63 8.32
N LEU A 264 -2.95 19.41 7.24
CA LEU A 264 -4.11 19.36 6.33
C LEU A 264 -3.72 18.62 5.04
N GLU A 265 -4.45 17.58 4.72
CA GLU A 265 -4.33 16.86 3.43
C GLU A 265 -5.57 17.16 2.59
N ILE A 266 -5.40 17.91 1.48
CA ILE A 266 -6.49 18.29 0.58
C ILE A 266 -6.65 17.21 -0.49
N GLY A 267 -7.84 16.61 -0.57
CA GLY A 267 -8.07 15.44 -1.45
C GLY A 267 -7.37 14.20 -0.93
N CYS A 268 -7.58 13.88 0.37
CA CYS A 268 -6.84 12.84 1.07
C CYS A 268 -7.18 11.40 0.64
N LEU A 269 -8.18 11.22 -0.23
CA LEU A 269 -8.71 9.90 -0.59
C LEU A 269 -9.12 9.11 0.67
N ALA A 270 -8.75 7.83 0.77
CA ALA A 270 -8.94 7.02 1.99
C ALA A 270 -7.93 7.35 3.12
N GLY A 271 -6.98 8.27 2.90
CA GLY A 271 -6.07 8.81 3.90
C GLY A 271 -4.82 7.99 4.19
N ALA A 272 -4.40 7.07 3.30
CA ALA A 272 -3.21 6.24 3.54
C ALA A 272 -1.94 7.05 3.77
N THR A 273 -1.74 8.14 3.01
CA THR A 273 -0.56 9.02 3.15
C THR A 273 -0.57 9.74 4.49
N GLY A 274 -1.71 10.35 4.86
CA GLY A 274 -1.87 10.99 6.15
C GLY A 274 -1.68 10.02 7.31
N LEU A 275 -2.25 8.80 7.23
CA LEU A 275 -2.09 7.78 8.26
C LEU A 275 -0.61 7.41 8.47
N GLU A 276 0.16 7.24 7.38
CA GLU A 276 1.59 6.98 7.48
C GLU A 276 2.36 8.17 8.07
N ILE A 277 2.01 9.41 7.71
CA ILE A 277 2.55 10.62 8.33
C ILE A 277 2.25 10.63 9.84
N LYS A 278 1.02 10.30 10.24
CA LYS A 278 0.64 10.20 11.67
C LYS A 278 1.44 9.13 12.42
N ASN A 279 1.67 7.96 11.80
CA ASN A 279 2.50 6.90 12.36
C ASN A 279 3.94 7.39 12.64
N LEU A 280 4.51 8.15 11.71
CA LEU A 280 5.90 8.60 11.78
C LEU A 280 6.12 9.83 12.69
N TYR A 281 5.21 10.80 12.63
CA TYR A 281 5.39 12.12 13.26
C TYR A 281 4.47 12.37 14.45
N LYS A 282 3.49 11.46 14.71
CA LYS A 282 2.50 11.59 15.82
C LYS A 282 1.78 12.94 15.82
N CYS A 283 1.37 13.40 14.63
CA CYS A 283 0.65 14.63 14.39
C CYS A 283 -0.87 14.42 14.36
N GLU A 284 -1.64 15.50 14.43
CA GLU A 284 -3.07 15.54 14.21
C GLU A 284 -3.37 15.77 12.72
N LEU A 285 -4.22 14.92 12.16
CA LEU A 285 -4.59 14.99 10.75
C LEU A 285 -5.94 15.66 10.58
N TYR A 286 -5.99 16.56 9.62
CA TYR A 286 -7.19 17.17 9.08
C TYR A 286 -7.21 16.90 7.58
N GLY A 287 -8.37 16.67 7.00
CA GLY A 287 -8.44 16.36 5.59
C GLY A 287 -9.72 16.80 4.93
N THR A 288 -9.70 16.87 3.61
CA THR A 288 -10.88 17.05 2.78
C THR A 288 -10.95 15.97 1.72
N GLU A 289 -12.13 15.44 1.48
CA GLU A 289 -12.38 14.44 0.44
C GLU A 289 -13.84 14.54 -0.02
N SER A 290 -14.04 14.69 -1.31
CA SER A 290 -15.40 14.84 -1.88
C SER A 290 -16.15 13.51 -2.03
N ASP A 291 -15.46 12.40 -2.14
CA ASP A 291 -16.05 11.06 -2.18
C ASP A 291 -16.40 10.60 -0.75
N SER A 292 -17.70 10.39 -0.50
CA SER A 292 -18.21 10.02 0.83
C SER A 292 -17.74 8.66 1.32
N ALA A 293 -17.46 7.70 0.42
CA ALA A 293 -16.97 6.38 0.79
C ALA A 293 -15.51 6.48 1.26
N LEU A 294 -14.68 7.22 0.54
CA LEU A 294 -13.28 7.48 0.90
C LEU A 294 -13.17 8.30 2.19
N SER A 295 -13.96 9.38 2.32
CA SER A 295 -13.97 10.23 3.51
C SER A 295 -14.42 9.46 4.76
N SER A 296 -15.36 8.52 4.64
CA SER A 296 -15.80 7.64 5.73
C SER A 296 -14.66 6.75 6.26
N ILE A 297 -13.79 6.23 5.38
CA ILE A 297 -12.61 5.46 5.78
C ILE A 297 -11.61 6.37 6.51
N ALA A 298 -11.25 7.50 5.92
CA ALA A 298 -10.31 8.45 6.50
C ALA A 298 -10.78 8.99 7.86
N SER A 299 -12.09 9.18 8.07
CA SER A 299 -12.66 9.68 9.32
C SER A 299 -12.36 8.82 10.55
N GLN A 300 -11.95 7.57 10.38
CA GLN A 300 -11.63 6.67 11.48
C GLN A 300 -10.31 7.04 12.19
N PHE A 301 -9.43 7.79 11.53
CA PHE A 301 -8.10 8.14 12.09
C PHE A 301 -7.68 9.60 11.88
N TYR A 302 -8.41 10.37 11.06
CA TYR A 302 -8.29 11.83 11.03
C TYR A 302 -9.07 12.45 12.20
N LYS A 303 -8.57 13.56 12.71
CA LYS A 303 -9.26 14.34 13.74
C LYS A 303 -10.52 15.01 13.18
N ARG A 304 -10.44 15.44 11.93
CA ARG A 304 -11.55 16.03 11.19
C ARG A 304 -11.38 15.76 9.70
N ILE A 305 -12.45 15.27 9.07
CA ILE A 305 -12.60 15.15 7.63
C ILE A 305 -13.82 15.93 7.19
N ASP A 306 -13.65 16.81 6.21
CA ASP A 306 -14.75 17.55 5.62
C ASP A 306 -15.03 17.01 4.21
N THR A 307 -16.29 16.59 3.98
CA THR A 307 -16.74 16.16 2.64
C THR A 307 -17.26 17.39 1.89
N ILE A 308 -16.33 18.19 1.39
CA ILE A 308 -16.55 19.49 0.72
C ILE A 308 -15.84 19.55 -0.62
N SER A 309 -16.23 20.51 -1.46
CA SER A 309 -15.51 20.80 -2.69
C SER A 309 -14.17 21.47 -2.40
N ILE A 310 -13.23 21.38 -3.35
CA ILE A 310 -11.90 21.99 -3.23
C ILE A 310 -12.02 23.52 -3.00
N ASP A 311 -12.95 24.18 -3.67
CA ASP A 311 -13.12 25.64 -3.59
C ASP A 311 -13.59 26.12 -2.21
N GLU A 312 -14.19 25.24 -1.39
CA GLU A 312 -14.65 25.57 -0.05
C GLU A 312 -13.55 25.45 1.01
N VAL A 313 -12.44 24.75 0.72
CA VAL A 313 -11.36 24.47 1.68
C VAL A 313 -10.75 25.73 2.31
N PRO A 314 -10.45 26.82 1.57
CA PRO A 314 -9.85 28.01 2.16
C PRO A 314 -10.71 28.69 3.25
N HIS A 315 -12.02 28.46 3.21
CA HIS A 315 -12.99 29.08 4.11
C HIS A 315 -13.47 28.14 5.24
N SER A 316 -13.00 26.89 5.26
CA SER A 316 -13.47 25.85 6.19
C SER A 316 -12.61 25.67 7.45
N TYR A 317 -11.44 26.29 7.47
CA TYR A 317 -10.46 26.17 8.54
C TYR A 317 -10.00 27.54 9.05
N PRO A 318 -9.52 27.62 10.31
CA PRO A 318 -8.96 28.87 10.86
C PRO A 318 -7.67 29.27 10.12
N GLU A 319 -7.43 30.59 10.03
CA GLU A 319 -6.14 31.12 9.60
C GLU A 319 -5.02 30.74 10.56
N GLU A 320 -3.80 30.64 10.05
CA GLU A 320 -2.57 30.33 10.80
C GLU A 320 -2.64 29.09 11.71
N PHE A 321 -3.34 28.04 11.23
CA PHE A 321 -3.59 26.85 12.04
C PHE A 321 -2.67 25.67 11.71
N PHE A 322 -2.33 25.45 10.43
CA PHE A 322 -1.57 24.28 10.02
C PHE A 322 -0.06 24.50 9.94
N ASP A 323 0.69 23.48 10.36
CA ASP A 323 2.16 23.43 10.16
C ASP A 323 2.48 22.96 8.72
N LEU A 324 1.65 22.08 8.18
CA LEU A 324 1.82 21.50 6.85
C LEU A 324 0.47 21.39 6.13
N ILE A 325 0.44 21.80 4.85
CA ILE A 325 -0.65 21.52 3.92
C ILE A 325 -0.11 20.64 2.79
N ILE A 326 -0.81 19.57 2.46
CA ILE A 326 -0.47 18.65 1.37
C ILE A 326 -1.49 18.82 0.25
N ILE A 327 -1.01 19.06 -0.97
CA ILE A 327 -1.78 19.24 -2.19
C ILE A 327 -1.23 18.23 -3.22
N ASP A 328 -1.80 17.03 -3.25
CA ASP A 328 -1.36 15.97 -4.17
C ASP A 328 -2.28 15.88 -5.39
N ASN A 329 -1.79 16.29 -6.55
CA ASN A 329 -2.54 16.29 -7.82
C ASN A 329 -3.87 17.06 -7.77
N ILE A 330 -3.93 18.16 -7.03
CA ILE A 330 -5.11 19.00 -6.87
C ILE A 330 -5.07 20.22 -7.79
N VAL A 331 -3.93 20.95 -7.82
CA VAL A 331 -3.82 22.22 -8.54
C VAL A 331 -4.04 22.09 -10.04
N ASN A 332 -3.81 20.92 -10.61
CA ASN A 332 -4.06 20.62 -12.02
C ASN A 332 -5.56 20.46 -12.37
N HIS A 333 -6.43 20.35 -11.37
CA HIS A 333 -7.90 20.32 -11.55
C HIS A 333 -8.55 21.70 -11.42
N LEU A 334 -7.84 22.69 -10.91
CA LEU A 334 -8.38 24.02 -10.61
C LEU A 334 -8.40 24.94 -11.83
N VAL A 335 -9.42 25.77 -11.94
CA VAL A 335 -9.50 26.81 -12.98
C VAL A 335 -8.45 27.88 -12.75
N ASP A 336 -8.26 28.33 -11.50
CA ASP A 336 -7.23 29.29 -11.09
C ASP A 336 -6.43 28.75 -9.89
N PRO A 337 -5.39 27.95 -10.13
CA PRO A 337 -4.57 27.40 -9.06
C PRO A 337 -3.72 28.46 -8.34
N TRP A 338 -3.41 29.58 -8.95
CA TRP A 338 -2.61 30.65 -8.33
C TRP A 338 -3.38 31.35 -7.23
N SER A 339 -4.63 31.77 -7.50
CA SER A 339 -5.51 32.35 -6.48
C SER A 339 -5.81 31.36 -5.35
N TYR A 340 -6.06 30.10 -5.69
CA TYR A 340 -6.30 29.06 -4.71
C TYR A 340 -5.11 28.84 -3.75
N VAL A 341 -3.90 28.73 -4.29
CA VAL A 341 -2.67 28.59 -3.48
C VAL A 341 -2.50 29.78 -2.54
N LYS A 342 -2.77 31.00 -3.03
CA LYS A 342 -2.73 32.20 -2.20
C LYS A 342 -3.72 32.13 -1.04
N GLU A 343 -4.95 31.68 -1.28
CA GLU A 343 -6.01 31.59 -0.26
C GLU A 343 -5.66 30.53 0.80
N ILE A 344 -5.26 29.31 0.41
CA ILE A 344 -4.90 28.26 1.38
C ILE A 344 -3.65 28.61 2.19
N THR A 345 -2.78 29.50 1.68
CA THR A 345 -1.60 29.98 2.42
C THR A 345 -1.97 30.71 3.69
N ASN A 346 -3.18 31.33 3.76
CA ASN A 346 -3.65 31.97 5.00
C ASN A 346 -3.91 30.97 6.12
N LEU A 347 -4.15 29.70 5.79
CA LEU A 347 -4.35 28.63 6.75
C LEU A 347 -3.03 28.17 7.40
N LEU A 348 -1.87 28.50 6.79
CA LEU A 348 -0.56 28.14 7.31
C LEU A 348 -0.13 29.08 8.44
N LYS A 349 0.39 28.48 9.51
CA LYS A 349 1.18 29.20 10.53
C LYS A 349 2.35 29.97 9.90
N PRO A 350 2.88 30.97 10.57
CA PRO A 350 4.18 31.56 10.21
C PRO A 350 5.24 30.45 10.09
N SER A 351 5.99 30.44 8.98
CA SER A 351 6.97 29.38 8.65
C SER A 351 6.38 27.98 8.40
N GLY A 352 5.06 27.82 8.30
CA GLY A 352 4.39 26.60 7.84
C GLY A 352 4.74 26.27 6.38
N SER A 353 4.50 25.05 5.97
CA SER A 353 4.95 24.56 4.66
C SER A 353 3.80 23.96 3.82
N ILE A 354 3.98 23.96 2.50
CA ILE A 354 3.11 23.25 1.56
C ILE A 354 3.96 22.19 0.85
N ILE A 355 3.45 20.95 0.78
CA ILE A 355 3.92 19.95 -0.20
C ILE A 355 2.94 19.98 -1.37
N CYS A 356 3.45 20.27 -2.56
CA CYS A 356 2.66 20.27 -3.79
C CYS A 356 3.24 19.25 -4.76
N ARG A 357 2.39 18.30 -5.22
CA ARG A 357 2.74 17.30 -6.24
C ARG A 357 1.83 17.49 -7.45
N VAL A 358 2.44 17.52 -8.65
CA VAL A 358 1.71 17.66 -9.93
C VAL A 358 2.36 16.83 -11.03
N PRO A 359 1.59 16.36 -12.03
CA PRO A 359 2.13 15.67 -13.19
C PRO A 359 2.89 16.62 -14.11
N ASN A 360 3.93 16.10 -14.75
CA ASN A 360 4.78 16.82 -15.71
C ASN A 360 4.28 16.63 -17.14
N VAL A 361 3.72 17.67 -17.75
CA VAL A 361 3.27 17.61 -19.14
C VAL A 361 4.42 17.48 -20.14
N SER A 362 5.66 17.79 -19.74
CA SER A 362 6.85 17.61 -20.58
C SER A 362 7.47 16.21 -20.50
N HIS A 363 6.75 15.23 -19.96
CA HIS A 363 7.15 13.81 -20.00
C HIS A 363 7.28 13.32 -21.44
N GLY A 364 8.29 12.50 -21.73
CA GLY A 364 8.66 12.11 -23.09
C GLY A 364 7.53 11.50 -23.91
N GLU A 365 6.71 10.64 -23.30
CA GLU A 365 5.57 10.03 -23.99
C GLU A 365 4.50 11.07 -24.40
N VAL A 366 4.24 12.06 -23.54
CA VAL A 366 3.27 13.13 -23.85
C VAL A 366 3.79 14.00 -24.98
N LEU A 367 5.08 14.40 -24.92
CA LEU A 367 5.69 15.20 -25.97
C LEU A 367 5.74 14.45 -27.31
N PHE A 368 6.03 13.15 -27.27
CA PHE A 368 6.08 12.33 -28.48
C PHE A 368 4.70 12.18 -29.13
N GLN A 369 3.63 11.97 -28.35
CA GLN A 369 2.26 11.97 -28.84
C GLN A 369 1.88 13.34 -29.46
N LEU A 370 2.26 14.43 -28.79
CA LEU A 370 1.98 15.78 -29.30
C LEU A 370 2.67 16.06 -30.64
N LEU A 371 3.91 15.57 -30.83
CA LEU A 371 4.62 15.68 -32.12
C LEU A 371 3.93 14.86 -33.24
N GLN A 372 3.19 13.82 -32.89
CA GLN A 372 2.35 13.05 -33.80
C GLN A 372 0.98 13.71 -34.05
N GLY A 373 0.71 14.89 -33.49
CA GLY A 373 -0.57 15.58 -33.56
C GLY A 373 -1.65 14.98 -32.67
N GLN A 374 -1.26 14.23 -31.62
CA GLN A 374 -2.17 13.54 -30.71
C GLN A 374 -2.18 14.20 -29.33
N TRP A 375 -3.36 14.40 -28.78
CA TRP A 375 -3.60 14.83 -27.40
C TRP A 375 -4.77 14.04 -26.85
N ASN A 376 -4.47 12.82 -26.37
CA ASN A 376 -5.49 11.87 -26.00
C ASN A 376 -5.77 11.93 -24.49
N TYR A 377 -6.97 12.40 -24.12
CA TYR A 377 -7.40 12.31 -22.74
C TYR A 377 -7.69 10.87 -22.34
N ILE A 378 -7.19 10.48 -21.18
CA ILE A 378 -7.26 9.13 -20.60
C ILE A 378 -7.91 9.17 -19.22
N HIS A 379 -8.19 8.01 -18.64
CA HIS A 379 -8.82 7.93 -17.32
C HIS A 379 -7.82 8.09 -16.17
N ALA A 380 -6.52 7.92 -16.42
CA ALA A 380 -5.48 8.02 -15.41
C ALA A 380 -4.18 8.55 -16.03
N GLY A 381 -3.30 9.18 -15.24
CA GLY A 381 -2.00 9.68 -15.68
C GLY A 381 -1.99 11.18 -16.02
N ILE A 382 -0.96 11.61 -16.76
CA ILE A 382 -0.69 13.04 -17.01
C ILE A 382 -1.83 13.72 -17.76
N LEU A 383 -2.38 13.06 -18.78
CA LEU A 383 -3.49 13.56 -19.57
C LEU A 383 -4.85 13.05 -19.06
N LYS A 384 -5.02 12.93 -17.75
CA LYS A 384 -6.30 12.59 -17.13
C LYS A 384 -7.36 13.63 -17.54
N LYS A 385 -8.60 13.18 -17.82
CA LYS A 385 -9.69 14.06 -18.31
C LYS A 385 -9.99 15.23 -17.38
N GLU A 386 -9.80 15.05 -16.09
CA GLU A 386 -10.04 16.07 -15.07
C GLU A 386 -8.92 17.11 -14.98
N ASN A 387 -7.74 16.85 -15.61
CA ASN A 387 -6.64 17.81 -15.64
C ASN A 387 -6.94 18.93 -16.64
N ILE A 388 -7.10 20.14 -16.15
CA ILE A 388 -7.34 21.35 -16.94
C ILE A 388 -6.16 22.33 -16.93
N ARG A 389 -5.21 22.15 -16.01
CA ARG A 389 -3.94 22.88 -15.93
C ARG A 389 -2.77 21.91 -16.02
N PHE A 390 -1.75 22.33 -16.74
CA PHE A 390 -0.57 21.54 -17.01
C PHE A 390 0.69 22.32 -16.65
N PHE A 391 1.62 21.64 -15.99
CA PHE A 391 2.87 22.23 -15.52
C PHE A 391 4.07 21.45 -16.05
N THR A 392 5.20 22.16 -16.14
CA THR A 392 6.52 21.59 -16.40
C THR A 392 7.41 21.82 -15.18
N PRO A 393 8.60 21.18 -15.07
CA PRO A 393 9.54 21.43 -13.96
C PRO A 393 9.96 22.90 -13.81
N GLN A 394 9.87 23.68 -14.87
CA GLN A 394 10.18 25.10 -14.85
C GLN A 394 8.98 25.96 -14.37
N THR A 395 7.76 25.54 -14.69
CA THR A 395 6.57 26.38 -14.48
C THR A 395 5.84 26.10 -13.16
N ILE A 396 6.02 24.93 -12.52
CA ILE A 396 5.38 24.61 -11.23
C ILE A 396 5.68 25.64 -10.15
N SER A 397 6.90 26.19 -10.12
CA SER A 397 7.30 27.21 -9.14
C SER A 397 6.54 28.53 -9.26
N THR A 398 5.87 28.78 -10.39
CA THR A 398 5.04 29.99 -10.56
C THR A 398 3.81 30.02 -9.67
N LEU A 399 3.41 28.84 -9.12
CA LEU A 399 2.37 28.76 -8.11
C LEU A 399 2.76 29.40 -6.77
N PHE A 400 4.06 29.56 -6.51
CA PHE A 400 4.62 29.98 -5.24
C PHE A 400 5.53 31.20 -5.44
N PRO A 401 5.01 32.44 -5.40
CA PRO A 401 5.79 33.65 -5.57
C PRO A 401 6.96 33.75 -4.57
N THR A 402 8.14 34.12 -5.06
CA THR A 402 9.38 34.11 -4.27
C THR A 402 9.44 35.20 -3.18
N ASP A 403 8.58 36.21 -3.23
CA ASP A 403 8.39 37.19 -2.18
C ASP A 403 7.64 36.63 -0.96
N GLN A 404 6.81 35.62 -1.13
CA GLN A 404 5.99 34.98 -0.10
C GLN A 404 6.51 33.61 0.33
N PHE A 405 7.22 32.92 -0.55
CA PHE A 405 7.65 31.55 -0.33
C PHE A 405 9.15 31.34 -0.56
N GLU A 406 9.70 30.36 0.14
CA GLU A 406 11.01 29.78 -0.09
C GLU A 406 10.83 28.31 -0.51
N VAL A 407 11.36 27.94 -1.68
CA VAL A 407 11.39 26.53 -2.11
C VAL A 407 12.53 25.83 -1.34
N THR A 408 12.19 24.96 -0.39
CA THR A 408 13.16 24.29 0.49
C THR A 408 13.59 22.93 -0.04
N MET A 409 12.73 22.24 -0.83
CA MET A 409 13.03 20.98 -1.45
C MET A 409 12.31 20.83 -2.80
N LYS A 410 13.01 20.18 -3.74
CA LYS A 410 12.42 19.72 -5.02
C LYS A 410 12.74 18.23 -5.18
N LYS A 411 11.72 17.44 -5.54
CA LYS A 411 11.86 16.02 -5.83
C LYS A 411 11.12 15.69 -7.12
N ASN A 412 11.60 14.70 -7.85
CA ASN A 412 10.93 14.18 -9.04
C ASN A 412 10.61 12.69 -8.83
N GLU A 413 9.43 12.30 -9.28
CA GLU A 413 9.07 10.91 -9.46
C GLU A 413 9.28 10.56 -10.93
N ASN A 414 10.17 9.62 -11.20
CA ASN A 414 10.55 9.26 -12.55
C ASN A 414 9.86 7.95 -12.98
N ILE A 415 9.37 7.94 -14.22
CA ILE A 415 8.91 6.73 -14.90
C ILE A 415 9.72 6.59 -16.20
N ASN A 416 10.23 5.39 -16.44
CA ASN A 416 11.00 5.12 -17.64
C ASN A 416 10.19 5.37 -18.91
N VAL A 417 10.77 6.11 -19.82
CA VAL A 417 10.24 6.34 -21.18
C VAL A 417 10.82 5.27 -22.12
N ASP A 418 10.05 4.89 -23.14
CA ASP A 418 10.53 3.97 -24.19
C ASP A 418 11.87 4.42 -24.75
N LEU A 419 12.79 3.46 -24.94
CA LEU A 419 14.15 3.76 -25.40
C LEU A 419 14.18 4.49 -26.74
N ASN A 420 13.30 4.14 -27.68
CA ASN A 420 13.27 4.79 -29.00
C ASN A 420 12.81 6.24 -28.88
N ILE A 421 11.90 6.53 -27.94
CA ILE A 421 11.46 7.91 -27.66
C ILE A 421 12.62 8.71 -27.05
N LYS A 422 13.40 8.13 -26.13
CA LYS A 422 14.59 8.79 -25.57
C LYS A 422 15.60 9.11 -26.66
N LEU A 423 16.00 8.12 -27.47
CA LEU A 423 16.94 8.28 -28.56
C LEU A 423 16.46 9.34 -29.58
N PHE A 424 15.16 9.34 -29.91
CA PHE A 424 14.58 10.35 -30.78
C PHE A 424 14.78 11.77 -30.20
N PHE A 425 14.50 12.00 -28.91
CA PHE A 425 14.68 13.31 -28.30
C PHE A 425 16.15 13.71 -28.14
N GLU A 426 17.08 12.78 -27.94
CA GLU A 426 18.52 13.04 -27.95
C GLU A 426 18.95 13.58 -29.31
N GLU A 427 18.50 12.98 -30.41
CA GLU A 427 18.76 13.47 -31.77
C GLU A 427 18.13 14.86 -32.02
N VAL A 428 16.90 15.08 -31.53
CA VAL A 428 16.24 16.40 -31.61
C VAL A 428 17.05 17.47 -30.88
N VAL A 429 17.60 17.19 -29.69
CA VAL A 429 18.45 18.12 -28.94
C VAL A 429 19.74 18.38 -29.69
N HIS A 430 20.37 17.35 -30.26
CA HIS A 430 21.58 17.52 -31.06
C HIS A 430 21.36 18.39 -32.32
N LEU A 431 20.26 18.14 -33.03
CA LEU A 431 19.86 18.92 -34.18
C LEU A 431 19.56 20.37 -33.78
N ALA A 432 18.80 20.59 -32.71
CA ALA A 432 18.45 21.93 -32.22
C ALA A 432 19.70 22.77 -31.89
N HIS A 433 20.71 22.12 -31.28
CA HIS A 433 21.99 22.76 -30.96
C HIS A 433 22.72 23.27 -32.22
N SER A 434 22.63 22.57 -33.36
CA SER A 434 23.20 22.99 -34.64
C SER A 434 22.56 24.26 -35.19
N PHE A 435 21.34 24.61 -34.75
CA PHE A 435 20.63 25.83 -35.04
C PHE A 435 20.76 26.93 -33.96
N GLY A 436 21.62 26.70 -32.94
CA GLY A 436 21.77 27.61 -31.79
C GLY A 436 20.62 27.58 -30.79
N ILE A 437 19.75 26.55 -30.86
CA ILE A 437 18.61 26.37 -29.93
C ILE A 437 19.05 25.47 -28.77
N ASN A 438 18.93 25.96 -27.54
CA ASN A 438 19.28 25.21 -26.35
C ASN A 438 18.08 24.43 -25.82
N LEU A 439 18.11 23.12 -25.96
CA LEU A 439 17.12 22.17 -25.42
C LEU A 439 17.72 21.24 -24.36
N ASN A 440 18.82 21.59 -23.70
CA ASN A 440 19.52 20.70 -22.76
C ASN A 440 18.64 20.23 -21.60
N GLN A 441 17.65 21.00 -21.19
CA GLN A 441 16.70 20.60 -20.13
C GLN A 441 15.64 19.61 -20.62
N LEU A 442 15.46 19.46 -21.94
CA LEU A 442 14.45 18.55 -22.47
C LEU A 442 14.77 17.11 -22.06
N THR A 443 15.96 16.63 -22.35
CA THR A 443 16.37 15.23 -22.06
C THR A 443 16.31 14.90 -20.57
N SER A 444 16.70 15.84 -19.70
CA SER A 444 16.64 15.64 -18.24
C SER A 444 15.21 15.58 -17.69
N ASN A 445 14.21 16.11 -18.42
CA ASN A 445 12.84 16.16 -17.99
C ASN A 445 11.97 15.02 -18.56
N LEU A 446 12.47 14.27 -19.54
CA LEU A 446 11.68 13.26 -20.25
C LEU A 446 11.11 12.16 -19.34
N GLU A 447 11.87 11.74 -18.33
CA GLU A 447 11.48 10.67 -17.40
C GLU A 447 10.76 11.19 -16.15
N ILE A 448 10.71 12.50 -15.93
CA ILE A 448 9.98 13.08 -14.81
C ILE A 448 8.50 12.92 -15.06
N TYR A 449 7.85 12.07 -14.28
CA TYR A 449 6.41 11.84 -14.36
C TYR A 449 5.62 12.79 -13.47
N ASN A 450 6.01 12.90 -12.20
CA ASN A 450 5.48 13.89 -11.27
C ASN A 450 6.60 14.76 -10.69
N MET A 451 6.26 16.00 -10.41
CA MET A 451 7.11 16.98 -9.75
C MET A 451 6.57 17.27 -8.36
N LEU A 452 7.46 17.32 -7.39
CA LEU A 452 7.13 17.63 -6.00
C LEU A 452 7.93 18.85 -5.53
N LEU A 453 7.24 19.78 -4.91
CA LEU A 453 7.85 20.93 -4.23
C LEU A 453 7.47 20.92 -2.75
N LEU A 454 8.45 21.15 -1.88
CA LEU A 454 8.24 21.61 -0.52
C LEU A 454 8.56 23.10 -0.47
N VAL A 455 7.58 23.90 -0.14
CA VAL A 455 7.72 25.35 -0.02
C VAL A 455 7.36 25.79 1.38
N ARG A 456 8.10 26.76 1.93
CA ARG A 456 7.88 27.32 3.25
C ARG A 456 7.39 28.77 3.12
N LYS A 457 6.35 29.12 3.87
CA LYS A 457 5.85 30.49 4.03
C LYS A 457 6.92 31.33 4.74
N LYS A 458 7.26 32.49 4.17
CA LYS A 458 8.23 33.45 4.74
C LYS A 458 7.67 34.24 5.90
#